data_54ef9c14c32201312aaa069b3729b351
#
_entry.id   54ef9c14c32201312aaa069b3729b351
#
_cell.length_a   1.000
_cell.length_b   1.000
_cell.length_c   1.000
_cell.angle_alpha   90.00
_cell.angle_beta   90.00
_cell.angle_gamma   90.00
#
_symmetry.space_group_name_H-M   'P 1'
#
loop_
_entity.id
_entity.type
_entity.pdbx_description
1 polymer ?
#
loop_
_entity_poly.entity_id
_entity_poly.type
_entity_poly.pdbx_seq_one_letter_code
_entity_poly.pdbx_strand_id
1 'polypeptide(L)'
;MWGAIIKGDVEEVKQYLALGEDVNLRGLGNMTPLHRAAQNGRKEMVELLIENGADVNAMTDSGETPLDWAINSRHVKLYPQIRKHGGKTGEELKAE
;
A
#
# COMPACT_ATOMS: atom_id res chain seq x y z
N MET A 1 6.67 -12.20 3.02
CA MET A 1 6.17 -10.87 3.47
C MET A 1 4.65 -10.70 3.39
N TRP A 2 4.02 -11.27 2.36
CA TRP A 2 2.56 -11.12 2.19
C TRP A 2 1.75 -11.57 3.40
N GLY A 3 2.11 -12.72 3.99
CA GLY A 3 1.39 -13.22 5.16
C GLY A 3 1.48 -12.27 6.35
N ALA A 4 2.63 -11.66 6.55
CA ALA A 4 2.84 -10.71 7.64
C ALA A 4 2.02 -9.44 7.41
N ILE A 5 1.89 -8.99 6.15
CA ILE A 5 1.08 -7.82 5.82
C ILE A 5 -0.40 -8.09 6.08
N ILE A 6 -0.87 -9.27 5.66
CA ILE A 6 -2.27 -9.67 5.88
C ILE A 6 -2.58 -9.74 7.37
N LYS A 7 -1.67 -10.28 8.17
CA LYS A 7 -1.86 -10.37 9.62
C LYS A 7 -1.70 -9.03 10.33
N GLY A 8 -1.06 -8.06 9.67
CA GLY A 8 -0.75 -6.79 10.31
C GLY A 8 0.44 -6.88 11.25
N ASP A 9 1.32 -7.85 11.04
CA ASP A 9 2.50 -8.04 11.89
C ASP A 9 3.61 -7.09 11.45
N VAL A 10 3.59 -5.89 12.03
CA VAL A 10 4.52 -4.82 11.69
C VAL A 10 5.97 -5.23 11.97
N GLU A 11 6.19 -5.91 13.09
CA GLU A 11 7.56 -6.31 13.47
C GLU A 11 8.14 -7.31 12.47
N GLU A 12 7.32 -8.25 12.02
CA GLU A 12 7.76 -9.23 11.03
C GLU A 12 8.10 -8.55 9.69
N VAL A 13 7.26 -7.59 9.27
CA VAL A 13 7.52 -6.85 8.03
C VAL A 13 8.80 -6.05 8.16
N LYS A 14 9.06 -5.43 9.31
CA LYS A 14 10.32 -4.71 9.55
C LYS A 14 11.52 -5.63 9.35
N GLN A 15 11.43 -6.86 9.82
CA GLN A 15 12.51 -7.84 9.66
C GLN A 15 12.75 -8.18 8.19
N TYR A 16 11.69 -8.41 7.43
CA TYR A 16 11.82 -8.69 5.99
C TYR A 16 12.47 -7.53 5.26
N LEU A 17 12.05 -6.30 5.57
CA LEU A 17 12.62 -5.11 4.92
C LEU A 17 14.09 -4.91 5.32
N ALA A 18 14.44 -5.21 6.57
CA ALA A 18 15.82 -5.12 7.04
C ALA A 18 16.72 -6.14 6.33
N LEU A 19 16.15 -7.26 5.89
CA LEU A 19 16.88 -8.28 5.15
C LEU A 19 16.99 -7.96 3.65
N GLY A 20 16.45 -6.82 3.22
CA GLY A 20 16.56 -6.39 1.83
C GLY A 20 15.40 -6.77 0.94
N GLU A 21 14.29 -7.24 1.51
CA GLU A 21 13.08 -7.51 0.71
C GLU A 21 12.60 -6.22 0.04
N ASP A 22 12.13 -6.36 -1.19
CA ASP A 22 11.65 -5.22 -1.96
C ASP A 22 10.27 -4.77 -1.43
N VAL A 23 10.20 -3.54 -0.90
CA VAL A 23 8.94 -2.99 -0.40
C VAL A 23 7.91 -2.85 -1.51
N ASN A 24 8.35 -2.80 -2.76
CA ASN A 24 7.48 -2.64 -3.94
C ASN A 24 7.33 -3.93 -4.74
N LEU A 25 7.51 -5.08 -4.09
CA LEU A 25 7.35 -6.36 -4.80
C LEU A 25 5.93 -6.48 -5.34
N ARG A 26 5.78 -7.18 -6.46
CA ARG A 26 4.49 -7.31 -7.14
C ARG A 26 3.90 -8.70 -6.93
N GLY A 27 2.62 -8.75 -6.55
CA GLY A 27 1.88 -10.00 -6.41
C GLY A 27 0.87 -10.17 -7.53
N LEU A 28 -0.17 -10.94 -7.25
CA LEU A 28 -1.24 -11.19 -8.22
C LEU A 28 -1.86 -9.88 -8.69
N GLY A 29 -2.11 -9.78 -10.01
CA GLY A 29 -2.68 -8.58 -10.58
C GLY A 29 -1.77 -7.36 -10.46
N ASN A 30 -0.49 -7.62 -10.20
CA ASN A 30 0.51 -6.57 -10.07
C ASN A 30 0.30 -5.68 -8.85
N MET A 31 -0.37 -6.20 -7.80
CA MET A 31 -0.55 -5.44 -6.56
C MET A 31 0.75 -5.37 -5.77
N THR A 32 0.89 -4.34 -4.94
CA THR A 32 2.04 -4.17 -4.05
C THR A 32 1.64 -4.42 -2.60
N PRO A 33 2.61 -4.55 -1.69
CA PRO A 33 2.29 -4.64 -0.27
C PRO A 33 1.44 -3.46 0.23
N LEU A 34 1.67 -2.25 -0.32
CA LEU A 34 0.89 -1.08 0.08
C LEU A 34 -0.58 -1.22 -0.31
N HIS A 35 -0.87 -1.79 -1.49
CA HIS A 35 -2.26 -2.08 -1.88
C HIS A 35 -2.93 -2.98 -0.84
N ARG A 36 -2.25 -4.05 -0.45
CA ARG A 36 -2.83 -5.02 0.49
C ARG A 36 -3.03 -4.41 1.87
N ALA A 37 -2.07 -3.62 2.35
CA ALA A 37 -2.19 -2.95 3.64
C ALA A 37 -3.37 -1.96 3.63
N ALA A 38 -3.53 -1.22 2.51
CA ALA A 38 -4.64 -0.30 2.36
C ALA A 38 -5.99 -1.03 2.32
N GLN A 39 -6.04 -2.16 1.62
CA GLN A 39 -7.25 -2.99 1.55
C GLN A 39 -7.66 -3.49 2.94
N ASN A 40 -6.68 -3.81 3.78
CA ASN A 40 -6.94 -4.35 5.10
C ASN A 40 -7.10 -3.29 6.19
N GLY A 41 -6.98 -2.01 5.84
CA GLY A 41 -7.16 -0.91 6.79
C GLY A 41 -6.05 -0.81 7.84
N ARG A 42 -4.86 -1.28 7.53
CA ARG A 42 -3.74 -1.34 8.46
C ARG A 42 -2.93 -0.05 8.45
N LYS A 43 -3.37 0.94 9.23
CA LYS A 43 -2.77 2.28 9.23
C LYS A 43 -1.27 2.25 9.55
N GLU A 44 -0.89 1.52 10.59
CA GLU A 44 0.52 1.43 10.99
C GLU A 44 1.37 0.75 9.91
N MET A 45 0.81 -0.28 9.28
CA MET A 45 1.48 -0.99 8.20
C MET A 45 1.66 -0.09 6.98
N VAL A 46 0.62 0.69 6.64
CA VAL A 46 0.69 1.65 5.53
C VAL A 46 1.83 2.64 5.77
N GLU A 47 1.91 3.19 6.98
CA GLU A 47 2.97 4.14 7.32
C GLU A 47 4.35 3.50 7.21
N LEU A 48 4.50 2.30 7.75
CA LEU A 48 5.77 1.58 7.69
C LEU A 48 6.24 1.38 6.24
N LEU A 49 5.33 0.94 5.38
CA LEU A 49 5.68 0.67 3.98
C LEU A 49 6.07 1.96 3.25
N ILE A 50 5.34 3.04 3.47
CA ILE A 50 5.65 4.33 2.85
C ILE A 50 7.00 4.84 3.34
N GLU A 51 7.28 4.73 4.63
CA GLU A 51 8.56 5.14 5.22
C GLU A 51 9.74 4.35 4.64
N ASN A 52 9.49 3.15 4.16
CA ASN A 52 10.52 2.30 3.56
C ASN A 52 10.54 2.37 2.04
N GLY A 53 9.92 3.39 1.46
CA GLY A 53 10.04 3.66 0.03
C GLY A 53 8.94 3.06 -0.84
N ALA A 54 7.81 2.65 -0.25
CA ALA A 54 6.70 2.15 -1.06
C ALA A 54 6.23 3.24 -2.03
N ASP A 55 5.97 2.84 -3.28
CA ASP A 55 5.40 3.74 -4.28
C ASP A 55 3.93 3.97 -3.94
N VAL A 56 3.62 5.17 -3.44
CA VAL A 56 2.27 5.49 -2.99
C VAL A 56 1.26 5.48 -4.13
N ASN A 57 1.70 5.61 -5.36
CA ASN A 57 0.84 5.63 -6.54
C ASN A 57 1.08 4.45 -7.49
N ALA A 58 1.63 3.35 -6.98
CA ALA A 58 1.78 2.15 -7.79
C ALA A 58 0.41 1.69 -8.29
N MET A 59 0.33 1.26 -9.55
CA MET A 59 -0.92 0.81 -10.13
C MET A 59 -0.93 -0.69 -10.38
N THR A 60 -2.07 -1.32 -10.10
CA THR A 60 -2.31 -2.70 -10.46
C THR A 60 -2.55 -2.80 -11.97
N ASP A 61 -2.71 -4.03 -12.47
CA ASP A 61 -3.07 -4.26 -13.87
C ASP A 61 -4.38 -3.58 -14.26
N SER A 62 -5.27 -3.34 -13.29
CA SER A 62 -6.55 -2.65 -13.51
C SER A 62 -6.46 -1.14 -13.36
N GLY A 63 -5.23 -0.60 -13.18
CA GLY A 63 -5.04 0.83 -13.03
C GLY A 63 -5.44 1.38 -11.67
N GLU A 64 -5.42 0.56 -10.64
CA GLU A 64 -5.82 0.97 -9.29
C GLU A 64 -4.63 1.23 -8.41
N THR A 65 -4.71 2.32 -7.63
CA THR A 65 -3.67 2.71 -6.67
C THR A 65 -4.01 2.20 -5.27
N PRO A 66 -3.08 2.26 -4.32
CA PRO A 66 -3.41 1.94 -2.94
C PRO A 66 -4.57 2.77 -2.39
N LEU A 67 -4.67 4.07 -2.78
CA LEU A 67 -5.80 4.89 -2.35
C LEU A 67 -7.13 4.34 -2.88
N ASP A 68 -7.15 3.88 -4.14
CA ASP A 68 -8.35 3.24 -4.70
C ASP A 68 -8.76 2.02 -3.85
N TRP A 69 -7.79 1.21 -3.43
CA TRP A 69 -8.10 0.03 -2.63
C TRP A 69 -8.61 0.40 -1.24
N ALA A 70 -8.09 1.48 -0.64
CA ALA A 70 -8.61 1.98 0.64
C ALA A 70 -10.04 2.48 0.47
N ILE A 71 -10.32 3.20 -0.63
CA ILE A 71 -11.67 3.72 -0.92
C ILE A 71 -12.64 2.56 -1.14
N ASN A 72 -12.26 1.59 -1.97
CA ASN A 72 -13.12 0.44 -2.27
C ASN A 72 -13.43 -0.40 -1.03
N SER A 73 -12.51 -0.42 -0.08
CA SER A 73 -12.67 -1.15 1.19
C SER A 73 -13.24 -0.28 2.30
N ARG A 74 -13.53 0.99 2.01
CA ARG A 74 -14.13 1.97 2.94
C ARG A 74 -13.31 2.23 4.19
N HIS A 75 -11.99 2.17 4.08
CA HIS A 75 -11.09 2.48 5.19
C HIS A 75 -10.78 3.97 5.20
N VAL A 76 -11.79 4.76 5.59
CA VAL A 76 -11.75 6.24 5.50
C VAL A 76 -10.60 6.87 6.28
N LYS A 77 -10.15 6.20 7.35
CA LYS A 77 -9.04 6.72 8.16
C LYS A 77 -7.73 6.76 7.38
N LEU A 78 -7.61 5.94 6.34
CA LEU A 78 -6.39 5.88 5.53
C LEU A 78 -6.34 7.00 4.48
N TYR A 79 -7.48 7.60 4.14
CA TYR A 79 -7.53 8.57 3.04
C TYR A 79 -6.59 9.76 3.30
N PRO A 80 -6.71 10.47 4.44
CA PRO A 80 -5.80 11.60 4.67
C PRO A 80 -4.34 11.15 4.83
N GLN A 81 -4.12 9.97 5.41
CA GLN A 81 -2.77 9.44 5.57
C GLN A 81 -2.10 9.23 4.20
N ILE A 82 -2.80 8.56 3.28
CA ILE A 82 -2.25 8.29 1.95
C ILE A 82 -2.12 9.58 1.15
N ARG A 83 -3.12 10.46 1.25
CA ARG A 83 -3.09 11.77 0.57
C ARG A 83 -1.91 12.62 1.01
N LYS A 84 -1.59 12.63 2.29
CA LYS A 84 -0.49 13.45 2.79
C LYS A 84 0.87 13.02 2.22
N HIS A 85 0.97 11.77 1.79
CA HIS A 85 2.18 11.26 1.14
C HIS A 85 2.12 11.36 -0.39
N GLY A 86 1.16 12.13 -0.93
CA GLY A 86 1.03 12.32 -2.37
C GLY A 86 0.18 11.28 -3.07
N GLY A 87 -0.57 10.47 -2.32
CA GLY A 87 -1.40 9.43 -2.89
C GLY A 87 -2.57 9.98 -3.68
N LYS A 88 -2.83 9.36 -4.83
CA LYS A 88 -3.92 9.74 -5.74
C LYS A 88 -4.67 8.49 -6.18
N THR A 89 -5.88 8.69 -6.72
CA THR A 89 -6.61 7.59 -7.34
C THR A 89 -6.07 7.37 -8.75
N GLY A 90 -6.35 6.19 -9.32
CA GLY A 90 -5.98 5.92 -10.70
C GLY A 90 -6.64 6.90 -11.67
N GLU A 91 -7.88 7.28 -11.38
CA GLU A 91 -8.63 8.25 -12.15
C GLU A 91 -7.91 9.61 -12.19
N GLU A 92 -7.44 10.07 -11.02
CA GLU A 92 -6.71 11.33 -10.92
C GLU A 92 -5.39 11.29 -11.69
N LEU A 93 -4.69 10.17 -11.64
CA LEU A 93 -3.42 10.02 -12.35
C LEU A 93 -3.62 10.06 -13.86
N LYS A 94 -4.72 9.47 -14.35
CA LYS A 94 -5.05 9.52 -15.78
C LYS A 94 -5.33 10.93 -16.27
N ALA A 95 -5.84 11.79 -15.41
CA ALA A 95 -6.22 13.15 -15.73
C ALA A 95 -5.03 14.11 -15.80
N GLU A 96 -3.86 13.66 -15.34
CA GLU A 96 -2.65 14.51 -15.34
C GLU A 96 -1.98 14.65 -16.71
#